data_4655f98f846383884f8742b282c24c8d
#
_entry.id   4655f98f846383884f8742b282c24c8d
#
_cell.length_a   1.000
_cell.length_b   1.000
_cell.length_c   1.000
_cell.angle_alpha   90.00
_cell.angle_beta   90.00
_cell.angle_gamma   90.00
#
_symmetry.space_group_name_H-M   'P 1'
#
loop_
_entity.id
_entity.type
_entity.pdbx_description
1 polymer ?
#
loop_
_entity_poly.entity_id
_entity_poly.type
_entity_poly.pdbx_seq_one_letter_code
_entity_poly.pdbx_strand_id
1 'polypeptide(L)'
;MWKDFEGQTMNKSYYDMIYLLSCGANNVIPEQAFIKEMELETIFQISCAHSLEAFIGMTLKNAGIVLPKEWNERILKAIRKVMLFNIERKKLFAFMEENGIWYLPLKGIVLKEYYPAIGMRQMADNDILFDAAFGDEVQNYMNS
;
A
#
# COMPACT_ATOMS: atom_id res chain seq x y z
N MET A 1 4.78 28.21 0.23
CA MET A 1 4.61 27.62 -1.10
C MET A 1 5.85 26.80 -1.41
N TRP A 2 5.71 25.49 -1.57
CA TRP A 2 6.82 24.61 -1.93
C TRP A 2 7.05 24.72 -3.44
N LYS A 3 8.29 24.98 -3.83
CA LYS A 3 8.71 24.91 -5.23
C LYS A 3 9.41 23.57 -5.42
N ASP A 4 9.21 22.95 -6.57
CA ASP A 4 10.03 21.81 -6.98
C ASP A 4 11.48 22.25 -7.22
N PHE A 5 12.38 21.31 -7.39
CA PHE A 5 13.81 21.58 -7.60
C PHE A 5 14.11 22.42 -8.86
N GLU A 6 13.15 22.57 -9.77
CA GLU A 6 13.27 23.34 -11.00
C GLU A 6 12.55 24.69 -10.94
N GLY A 7 11.93 25.05 -9.79
CA GLY A 7 11.25 26.33 -9.59
C GLY A 7 9.84 26.40 -10.18
N GLN A 8 9.25 25.28 -10.63
CA GLN A 8 7.87 25.21 -11.08
C GLN A 8 6.91 25.12 -9.87
N THR A 9 5.75 25.74 -9.99
CA THR A 9 4.70 25.63 -8.97
C THR A 9 4.02 24.25 -9.13
N MET A 10 4.04 23.42 -8.09
CA MET A 10 3.31 22.16 -8.08
C MET A 10 1.83 22.39 -8.36
N ASN A 11 1.23 21.51 -9.17
CA ASN A 11 -0.21 21.52 -9.44
C ASN A 11 -0.99 21.34 -8.12
N LYS A 12 -2.12 22.04 -7.97
CA LYS A 12 -3.01 21.97 -6.79
C LYS A 12 -3.34 20.50 -6.42
N SER A 13 -3.58 19.65 -7.41
CA SER A 13 -3.94 18.25 -7.18
C SER A 13 -2.85 17.43 -6.46
N TYR A 14 -1.57 17.80 -6.58
CA TYR A 14 -0.50 17.17 -5.79
C TYR A 14 -0.56 17.59 -4.31
N TYR A 15 -0.87 18.85 -4.02
CA TYR A 15 -1.07 19.29 -2.64
C TYR A 15 -2.28 18.64 -2.01
N ASP A 16 -3.38 18.55 -2.75
CA ASP A 16 -4.61 17.86 -2.34
C ASP A 16 -4.31 16.38 -2.04
N MET A 17 -3.53 15.70 -2.89
CA MET A 17 -3.09 14.33 -2.69
C MET A 17 -2.22 14.19 -1.42
N ILE A 18 -1.27 15.09 -1.19
CA ILE A 18 -0.42 15.11 0.01
C ILE A 18 -1.26 15.32 1.26
N TYR A 19 -2.25 16.20 1.22
CA TYR A 19 -3.19 16.40 2.31
C TYR A 19 -3.95 15.12 2.66
N LEU A 20 -4.49 14.43 1.65
CA LEU A 20 -5.19 13.16 1.84
C LEU A 20 -4.27 12.06 2.38
N LEU A 21 -3.02 11.99 1.91
CA LEU A 21 -2.01 11.07 2.44
C LEU A 21 -1.70 11.37 3.91
N SER A 22 -1.55 12.63 4.27
CA SER A 22 -1.32 13.05 5.66
C SER A 22 -2.49 12.66 6.55
N CYS A 23 -3.72 12.91 6.11
CA CYS A 23 -4.92 12.52 6.85
C CYS A 23 -4.97 11.00 7.06
N GLY A 24 -4.79 10.21 6.00
CA GLY A 24 -4.82 8.76 6.08
C GLY A 24 -3.72 8.18 6.96
N ALA A 25 -2.50 8.69 6.86
CA ALA A 25 -1.36 8.22 7.65
C ALA A 25 -1.53 8.50 9.16
N ASN A 26 -2.17 9.61 9.51
CA ASN A 26 -2.44 10.00 10.89
C ASN A 26 -3.81 9.53 11.40
N ASN A 27 -4.54 8.76 10.60
CA ASN A 27 -5.90 8.30 10.92
C ASN A 27 -6.87 9.46 11.25
N VAL A 28 -6.72 10.57 10.52
CA VAL A 28 -7.55 11.76 10.61
C VAL A 28 -8.55 11.77 9.45
N ILE A 29 -9.80 12.09 9.74
CA ILE A 29 -10.83 12.23 8.69
C ILE A 29 -10.60 13.56 7.95
N PRO A 30 -10.44 13.55 6.63
CA PRO A 30 -10.31 14.78 5.84
C PRO A 30 -11.56 15.67 5.95
N GLU A 31 -11.36 16.98 5.98
CA GLU A 31 -12.46 17.94 6.04
C GLU A 31 -13.25 17.96 4.74
N GLN A 32 -14.58 17.85 4.85
CA GLN A 32 -15.51 17.86 3.70
C GLN A 32 -15.39 19.13 2.86
N ALA A 33 -15.09 20.28 3.48
CA ALA A 33 -14.93 21.54 2.77
C ALA A 33 -13.77 21.48 1.78
N PHE A 34 -12.62 20.92 2.19
CA PHE A 34 -11.47 20.76 1.30
C PHE A 34 -11.73 19.75 0.19
N ILE A 35 -12.38 18.60 0.51
CA ILE A 35 -12.66 17.56 -0.49
C ILE A 35 -13.55 18.10 -1.62
N LYS A 36 -14.51 18.97 -1.32
CA LYS A 36 -15.41 19.57 -2.34
C LYS A 36 -14.67 20.41 -3.38
N GLU A 37 -13.52 20.94 -3.04
CA GLU A 37 -12.70 21.77 -3.93
C GLU A 37 -11.64 20.96 -4.70
N MET A 38 -11.57 19.64 -4.48
CA MET A 38 -10.60 18.76 -5.09
C MET A 38 -11.09 18.22 -6.44
N GLU A 39 -10.16 18.11 -7.38
CA GLU A 39 -10.38 17.41 -8.65
C GLU A 39 -10.09 15.91 -8.48
N LEU A 40 -11.08 15.15 -7.96
CA LEU A 40 -10.87 13.75 -7.57
C LEU A 40 -10.42 12.86 -8.73
N GLU A 41 -10.83 13.14 -9.97
CA GLU A 41 -10.40 12.40 -11.15
C GLU A 41 -8.88 12.58 -11.38
N THR A 42 -8.39 13.80 -11.32
CA THR A 42 -6.96 14.11 -11.44
C THR A 42 -6.16 13.47 -10.31
N ILE A 43 -6.66 13.54 -9.07
CA ILE A 43 -6.05 12.89 -7.91
C ILE A 43 -5.99 11.37 -8.10
N PHE A 44 -7.04 10.76 -8.64
CA PHE A 44 -7.06 9.32 -8.95
C PHE A 44 -5.95 8.95 -9.93
N GLN A 45 -5.82 9.68 -11.04
CA GLN A 45 -4.78 9.41 -12.05
C GLN A 45 -3.38 9.55 -11.48
N ILE A 46 -3.11 10.63 -10.72
CA ILE A 46 -1.82 10.84 -10.06
C ILE A 46 -1.56 9.72 -9.05
N SER A 47 -2.54 9.36 -8.25
CA SER A 47 -2.41 8.30 -7.24
C SER A 47 -2.11 6.93 -7.87
N CYS A 48 -2.73 6.62 -9.02
CA CYS A 48 -2.42 5.40 -9.77
C CYS A 48 -0.96 5.38 -10.26
N ALA A 49 -0.44 6.49 -10.75
CA ALA A 49 0.94 6.59 -11.20
C ALA A 49 1.96 6.33 -10.07
N HIS A 50 1.57 6.63 -8.83
CA HIS A 50 2.40 6.44 -7.63
C HIS A 50 2.04 5.20 -6.79
N SER A 51 1.10 4.36 -7.25
CA SER A 51 0.59 3.20 -6.51
C SER A 51 0.00 3.57 -5.13
N LEU A 52 -0.68 4.72 -5.06
CA LEU A 52 -1.30 5.29 -3.86
C LEU A 52 -2.83 5.29 -3.92
N GLU A 53 -3.42 4.81 -5.02
CA GLU A 53 -4.86 4.87 -5.26
C GLU A 53 -5.68 4.14 -4.19
N ALA A 54 -5.18 3.03 -3.67
CA ALA A 54 -5.85 2.31 -2.59
C ALA A 54 -5.80 3.09 -1.28
N PHE A 55 -4.64 3.66 -0.94
CA PHE A 55 -4.46 4.46 0.27
C PHE A 55 -5.40 5.69 0.28
N ILE A 56 -5.34 6.49 -0.78
CA ILE A 56 -6.13 7.71 -0.90
C ILE A 56 -7.62 7.40 -0.99
N GLY A 57 -7.98 6.38 -1.75
CA GLY A 57 -9.37 5.95 -1.86
C GLY A 57 -9.97 5.50 -0.52
N MET A 58 -9.23 4.77 0.30
CA MET A 58 -9.67 4.40 1.65
C MET A 58 -9.80 5.63 2.56
N THR A 59 -8.87 6.59 2.46
CA THR A 59 -8.94 7.84 3.21
C THR A 59 -10.20 8.64 2.85
N LEU A 60 -10.54 8.74 1.58
CA LEU A 60 -11.77 9.40 1.09
C LEU A 60 -13.03 8.65 1.54
N LYS A 61 -13.02 7.32 1.52
CA LYS A 61 -14.16 6.51 2.03
C LYS A 61 -14.39 6.72 3.52
N ASN A 62 -13.34 6.87 4.31
CA ASN A 62 -13.45 7.20 5.73
C ASN A 62 -14.09 8.58 5.95
N ALA A 63 -13.95 9.50 5.00
CA ALA A 63 -14.66 10.78 4.99
C ALA A 63 -16.09 10.68 4.43
N GLY A 64 -16.60 9.49 4.12
CA GLY A 64 -17.94 9.27 3.59
C GLY A 64 -18.10 9.57 2.10
N ILE A 65 -17.00 9.70 1.35
CA ILE A 65 -17.05 9.96 -0.09
C ILE A 65 -17.39 8.67 -0.84
N VAL A 66 -18.38 8.76 -1.72
CA VAL A 66 -18.73 7.68 -2.66
C VAL A 66 -17.77 7.75 -3.85
N LEU A 67 -16.94 6.72 -4.00
CA LEU A 67 -15.94 6.66 -5.06
C LEU A 67 -16.51 6.03 -6.33
N PRO A 68 -15.99 6.40 -7.52
CA PRO A 68 -16.29 5.72 -8.78
C PRO A 68 -15.97 4.21 -8.71
N LYS A 69 -16.65 3.42 -9.55
CA LYS A 69 -16.50 1.97 -9.59
C LYS A 69 -15.04 1.55 -9.80
N GLU A 70 -14.36 2.18 -10.75
CA GLU A 70 -12.96 1.88 -11.06
C GLU A 70 -12.05 2.04 -9.84
N TRP A 71 -12.20 3.11 -9.08
CA TRP A 71 -11.42 3.34 -7.87
C TRP A 71 -11.69 2.26 -6.80
N ASN A 72 -12.96 1.90 -6.61
CA ASN A 72 -13.33 0.81 -5.71
C ASN A 72 -12.71 -0.54 -6.13
N GLU A 73 -12.66 -0.84 -7.43
CA GLU A 73 -12.01 -2.04 -7.95
C GLU A 73 -10.51 -2.05 -7.68
N ARG A 74 -9.83 -0.91 -7.79
CA ARG A 74 -8.41 -0.76 -7.42
C ARG A 74 -8.17 -1.03 -5.95
N ILE A 75 -9.00 -0.49 -5.06
CA ILE A 75 -8.92 -0.75 -3.62
C ILE A 75 -9.08 -2.26 -3.35
N LEU A 76 -10.10 -2.89 -3.90
CA LEU A 76 -10.34 -4.32 -3.72
C LEU A 76 -9.19 -5.18 -4.26
N LYS A 77 -8.60 -4.79 -5.39
CA LYS A 77 -7.42 -5.45 -5.96
C LYS A 77 -6.22 -5.36 -5.02
N ALA A 78 -5.97 -4.20 -4.43
CA ALA A 78 -4.89 -4.00 -3.47
C ALA A 78 -5.08 -4.85 -2.21
N ILE A 79 -6.30 -4.87 -1.66
CA ILE A 79 -6.64 -5.72 -0.49
C ILE A 79 -6.42 -7.19 -0.80
N ARG A 80 -6.97 -7.69 -1.91
CA ARG A 80 -6.82 -9.09 -2.32
C ARG A 80 -5.36 -9.49 -2.50
N LYS A 81 -4.56 -8.62 -3.11
CA LYS A 81 -3.12 -8.86 -3.31
C LYS A 81 -2.40 -9.01 -1.98
N VAL A 82 -2.63 -8.12 -1.03
CA VAL A 82 -2.01 -8.22 0.32
C VAL A 82 -2.47 -9.49 1.04
N MET A 83 -3.74 -9.87 0.92
CA MET A 83 -4.25 -11.10 1.53
C MET A 83 -3.60 -12.35 0.94
N LEU A 84 -3.43 -12.42 -0.38
CA LEU A 84 -2.74 -13.53 -1.05
C LEU A 84 -1.28 -13.61 -0.59
N PHE A 85 -0.55 -12.50 -0.57
CA PHE A 85 0.82 -12.48 -0.04
C PHE A 85 0.90 -12.91 1.44
N ASN A 86 -0.09 -12.55 2.24
CA ASN A 86 -0.15 -13.00 3.64
C ASN A 86 -0.35 -14.51 3.74
N ILE A 87 -1.18 -15.10 2.90
CA ILE A 87 -1.42 -16.55 2.88
C ILE A 87 -0.16 -17.30 2.47
N GLU A 88 0.45 -16.92 1.36
CA GLU A 88 1.67 -17.58 0.86
C GLU A 88 2.83 -17.45 1.85
N ARG A 89 3.00 -16.27 2.45
CA ARG A 89 4.02 -16.05 3.47
C ARG A 89 3.81 -16.92 4.71
N LYS A 90 2.56 -17.08 5.18
CA LYS A 90 2.26 -17.96 6.32
C LYS A 90 2.65 -19.40 6.05
N LYS A 91 2.39 -19.91 4.83
CA LYS A 91 2.80 -21.25 4.42
C LYS A 91 4.32 -21.38 4.42
N LEU A 92 5.02 -20.41 3.84
CA LEU A 92 6.48 -20.41 3.78
C LEU A 92 7.10 -20.34 5.18
N PHE A 93 6.57 -19.52 6.07
CA PHE A 93 7.07 -19.41 7.44
C PHE A 93 6.85 -20.72 8.21
N ALA A 94 5.68 -21.35 8.08
CA ALA A 94 5.42 -22.65 8.68
C ALA A 94 6.42 -23.71 8.19
N PHE A 95 6.68 -23.77 6.88
CA PHE A 95 7.70 -24.65 6.32
C PHE A 95 9.09 -24.39 6.90
N MET A 96 9.50 -23.12 7.01
CA MET A 96 10.80 -22.75 7.58
C MET A 96 10.90 -23.14 9.07
N GLU A 97 9.86 -22.91 9.85
CA GLU A 97 9.78 -23.27 11.27
C GLU A 97 9.85 -24.79 11.47
N GLU A 98 9.09 -25.57 10.69
CA GLU A 98 9.09 -27.04 10.73
C GLU A 98 10.45 -27.65 10.37
N ASN A 99 11.24 -26.97 9.54
CA ASN A 99 12.56 -27.43 9.11
C ASN A 99 13.72 -26.77 9.88
N GLY A 100 13.43 -25.97 10.92
CA GLY A 100 14.44 -25.30 11.74
C GLY A 100 15.24 -24.24 10.99
N ILE A 101 14.68 -23.66 9.92
CA ILE A 101 15.29 -22.59 9.11
C ILE A 101 14.98 -21.25 9.76
N TRP A 102 16.00 -20.52 10.21
CA TRP A 102 15.79 -19.17 10.68
C TRP A 102 15.45 -18.22 9.50
N TYR A 103 14.60 -17.26 9.74
CA TYR A 103 14.21 -16.26 8.74
C TYR A 103 13.92 -14.90 9.38
N LEU A 104 14.01 -13.84 8.56
CA LEU A 104 13.70 -12.47 8.95
C LEU A 104 12.87 -11.80 7.85
N PRO A 105 11.59 -11.46 8.12
CA PRO A 105 10.79 -10.66 7.19
C PRO A 105 11.35 -9.25 7.05
N LEU A 106 11.41 -8.74 5.82
CA LEU A 106 12.01 -7.44 5.51
C LEU A 106 11.00 -6.46 4.90
N LYS A 107 11.37 -5.19 4.91
CA LYS A 107 10.71 -4.09 4.18
C LYS A 107 9.17 -4.07 4.30
N GLY A 108 8.49 -4.30 3.17
CA GLY A 108 7.04 -4.19 3.04
C GLY A 108 6.26 -5.10 3.98
N ILE A 109 6.79 -6.29 4.28
CA ILE A 109 6.17 -7.23 5.22
C ILE A 109 6.02 -6.62 6.62
N VAL A 110 7.05 -5.93 7.08
CA VAL A 110 7.06 -5.26 8.39
C VAL A 110 6.31 -3.94 8.32
N LEU A 111 6.61 -3.12 7.31
CA LEU A 111 6.07 -1.77 7.20
C LEU A 111 4.54 -1.73 7.04
N LYS A 112 3.91 -2.75 6.42
CA LYS A 112 2.45 -2.76 6.24
C LYS A 112 1.67 -2.75 7.56
N GLU A 113 2.27 -3.23 8.66
CA GLU A 113 1.63 -3.26 9.98
C GLU A 113 1.46 -1.85 10.59
N TYR A 114 2.19 -0.86 10.08
CA TYR A 114 2.07 0.53 10.51
C TYR A 114 1.00 1.31 9.76
N TYR A 115 0.39 0.72 8.72
CA TYR A 115 -0.68 1.37 7.97
C TYR A 115 -2.04 1.12 8.62
N PRO A 116 -2.94 2.12 8.67
CA PRO A 116 -4.22 2.02 9.38
C PRO A 116 -5.15 0.92 8.87
N ALA A 117 -5.07 0.55 7.60
CA ALA A 117 -5.93 -0.48 7.02
C ALA A 117 -5.18 -1.37 6.02
N ILE A 118 -5.66 -2.63 5.92
CA ILE A 118 -5.14 -3.61 4.95
C ILE A 118 -5.35 -3.10 3.52
N GLY A 119 -4.31 -3.19 2.70
CA GLY A 119 -4.33 -2.72 1.31
C GLY A 119 -3.90 -1.27 1.13
N MET A 120 -3.83 -0.45 2.18
CA MET A 120 -3.28 0.90 2.09
C MET A 120 -1.82 0.90 1.63
N ARG A 121 -0.99 -0.01 2.18
CA ARG A 121 0.31 -0.29 1.60
C ARG A 121 0.18 -1.34 0.50
N GLN A 122 0.38 -0.92 -0.73
CA GLN A 122 0.47 -1.85 -1.84
C GLN A 122 1.78 -2.65 -1.76
N MET A 123 1.66 -3.97 -1.89
CA MET A 123 2.79 -4.90 -1.84
C MET A 123 3.12 -5.35 -3.27
N ALA A 124 4.40 -5.35 -3.61
CA ALA A 124 4.90 -5.89 -4.89
C ALA A 124 5.45 -7.31 -4.72
N ASP A 125 6.11 -7.58 -3.58
CA ASP A 125 6.87 -8.78 -3.28
C ASP A 125 6.86 -9.10 -1.77
N ASN A 126 7.39 -10.27 -1.41
CA ASN A 126 7.71 -10.66 -0.05
C ASN A 126 9.23 -10.81 0.07
N ASP A 127 9.89 -9.82 0.62
CA ASP A 127 11.34 -9.90 0.91
C ASP A 127 11.57 -10.62 2.24
N ILE A 128 12.30 -11.72 2.19
CA ILE A 128 12.61 -12.55 3.36
C ILE A 128 14.09 -12.90 3.32
N LEU A 129 14.81 -12.60 4.40
CA LEU A 129 16.17 -13.07 4.62
C LEU A 129 16.11 -14.41 5.36
N PHE A 130 16.88 -15.39 4.94
CA PHE A 130 17.00 -16.69 5.59
C PHE A 130 18.40 -17.29 5.40
N ASP A 131 18.68 -18.40 6.06
CA ASP A 131 19.97 -19.07 5.98
C ASP A 131 20.22 -19.62 4.56
N ALA A 132 21.29 -19.13 3.93
CA ALA A 132 21.68 -19.51 2.57
C ALA A 132 21.97 -21.01 2.42
N ALA A 133 22.30 -21.71 3.50
CA ALA A 133 22.52 -23.16 3.49
C ALA A 133 21.26 -23.95 3.08
N PHE A 134 20.07 -23.37 3.26
CA PHE A 134 18.77 -23.97 2.92
C PHE A 134 18.18 -23.45 1.61
N GLY A 135 19.00 -22.80 0.76
CA GLY A 135 18.51 -22.18 -0.48
C GLY A 135 17.78 -23.16 -1.40
N ASP A 136 18.33 -24.35 -1.59
CA ASP A 136 17.74 -25.40 -2.47
C ASP A 136 16.43 -25.95 -1.90
N GLU A 137 16.34 -26.16 -0.59
CA GLU A 137 15.14 -26.66 0.09
C GLU A 137 13.99 -25.63 -0.02
N VAL A 138 14.28 -24.35 0.22
CA VAL A 138 13.29 -23.28 0.10
C VAL A 138 12.83 -23.11 -1.33
N GLN A 139 13.76 -23.16 -2.30
CA GLN A 139 13.43 -23.06 -3.72
C GLN A 139 12.56 -24.25 -4.19
N ASN A 140 12.86 -25.47 -3.77
CA ASN A 140 12.07 -26.65 -4.07
C ASN A 140 10.66 -26.56 -3.48
N TYR A 141 10.53 -26.08 -2.25
CA TYR A 141 9.24 -25.84 -1.62
C TYR A 141 8.41 -24.80 -2.39
N MET A 142 9.03 -23.70 -2.82
CA MET A 142 8.32 -22.64 -3.56
C MET A 142 7.88 -23.06 -4.96
N ASN A 143 8.49 -24.09 -5.55
CA ASN A 143 8.16 -24.62 -6.87
C ASN A 143 7.19 -25.81 -6.82
N SER A 144 6.81 -26.29 -5.63
CA SER A 144 5.86 -27.37 -5.41
C SER A 144 4.42 -26.88 -5.31
#